data_99bef34feb808aac98f9dcc0cc31d6fb
#
_entry.id   99bef34feb808aac98f9dcc0cc31d6fb
#
_cell.length_a   1.000
_cell.length_b   1.000
_cell.length_c   1.000
_cell.angle_alpha   90.00
_cell.angle_beta   90.00
_cell.angle_gamma   90.00
#
_symmetry.space_group_name_H-M   'P 1'
#
loop_
_entity.id
_entity.type
_entity.pdbx_description
1 polymer ?
#
loop_
_entity_poly.entity_id
_entity_poly.type
_entity_poly.pdbx_seq_one_letter_code
_entity_poly.pdbx_strand_id
1 'polypeptide(L)'
;MDRALIVEDDKEIARIIRYYLSQDNLYEVVSAASAEEALFLARDAYDIILLDVGLPDQSGIDLCAQLRQWHDCPILFISCLDDSNTIISALQQGGDDYIVKPFDNEILHARIQANL
;
A
#
# COMPACT_ATOMS: atom_id res chain seq x y z
N MET A 1 9.49 -11.80 12.01
CA MET A 1 9.11 -10.39 11.74
C MET A 1 8.45 -10.33 10.37
N ASP A 2 7.30 -9.69 10.33
CA ASP A 2 6.58 -9.54 9.07
C ASP A 2 7.22 -8.47 8.18
N ARG A 3 7.03 -8.58 6.88
CA ARG A 3 7.55 -7.62 5.92
C ARG A 3 6.43 -6.84 5.27
N ALA A 4 6.60 -5.53 5.19
CA ALA A 4 5.64 -4.62 4.56
C ALA A 4 6.31 -3.86 3.42
N LEU A 5 5.64 -3.79 2.28
CA LEU A 5 6.06 -2.94 1.16
C LEU A 5 5.16 -1.71 1.11
N ILE A 6 5.77 -0.52 1.12
CA ILE A 6 5.07 0.75 0.96
C ILE A 6 5.40 1.29 -0.42
N VAL A 7 4.37 1.56 -1.23
CA VAL A 7 4.53 2.15 -2.57
C VAL A 7 3.88 3.53 -2.55
N GLU A 8 4.69 4.56 -2.36
CA GLU A 8 4.24 5.93 -2.17
C GLU A 8 5.36 6.89 -2.59
N ASP A 9 5.06 7.81 -3.51
CA ASP A 9 6.05 8.79 -3.97
C ASP A 9 6.17 10.01 -3.05
N ASP A 10 5.18 10.30 -2.22
CA ASP A 10 5.26 11.35 -1.21
C ASP A 10 6.06 10.85 -0.01
N LYS A 11 7.25 11.42 0.18
CA LYS A 11 8.19 10.98 1.22
C LYS A 11 7.64 11.18 2.64
N GLU A 12 6.83 12.21 2.85
CA GLU A 12 6.24 12.46 4.17
C GLU A 12 5.20 11.41 4.52
N ILE A 13 4.33 11.09 3.58
CA ILE A 13 3.31 10.05 3.76
C ILE A 13 3.98 8.70 4.00
N ALA A 14 4.97 8.36 3.19
CA ALA A 14 5.72 7.12 3.35
C ALA A 14 6.37 7.03 4.74
N ARG A 15 6.92 8.14 5.24
CA ARG A 15 7.54 8.20 6.57
C ARG A 15 6.52 7.97 7.68
N ILE A 16 5.33 8.57 7.56
CA ILE A 16 4.25 8.40 8.54
C ILE A 16 3.81 6.94 8.59
N ILE A 17 3.59 6.34 7.43
CA ILE A 17 3.18 4.92 7.34
C ILE A 17 4.27 4.03 7.94
N ARG A 18 5.53 4.27 7.60
CA ARG A 18 6.67 3.53 8.14
C ARG A 18 6.72 3.63 9.66
N TYR A 19 6.49 4.82 10.20
CA TYR A 19 6.49 5.04 11.64
C TYR A 19 5.46 4.15 12.34
N TYR A 20 4.22 4.13 11.83
CA TYR A 20 3.16 3.33 12.44
C TYR A 20 3.37 1.83 12.28
N LEU A 21 3.92 1.38 11.17
CA LEU A 21 4.26 -0.03 10.99
C LEU A 21 5.42 -0.47 11.88
N SER A 22 6.35 0.44 12.18
CA SER A 22 7.57 0.11 12.93
C SER A 22 7.40 0.22 14.45
N GLN A 23 6.29 0.77 14.93
CA GLN A 23 6.12 1.08 16.35
C GLN A 23 6.28 -0.12 17.28
N ASP A 24 5.78 -1.26 16.88
CA ASP A 24 5.82 -2.47 17.71
C ASP A 24 6.93 -3.43 17.28
N ASN A 25 7.85 -2.98 16.43
CA ASN A 25 8.90 -3.82 15.83
C ASN A 25 8.34 -5.06 15.13
N LEU A 26 7.10 -4.98 14.63
CA LEU A 26 6.43 -6.12 14.00
C LEU A 26 6.77 -6.26 12.52
N TYR A 27 7.30 -5.19 11.89
CA TYR A 27 7.51 -5.17 10.45
C TYR A 27 8.91 -4.74 10.07
N GLU A 28 9.47 -5.44 9.11
CA GLU A 28 10.55 -4.92 8.28
C GLU A 28 9.90 -4.16 7.14
N VAL A 29 10.15 -2.86 7.03
CA VAL A 29 9.49 -1.99 6.06
C VAL A 29 10.40 -1.68 4.90
N VAL A 30 9.92 -1.93 3.69
CA VAL A 30 10.60 -1.63 2.44
C VAL A 30 9.76 -0.60 1.70
N SER A 31 10.39 0.43 1.15
CA SER A 31 9.67 1.53 0.47
C SER A 31 10.07 1.63 -0.99
N ALA A 32 9.08 1.90 -1.84
CA ALA A 32 9.26 2.19 -3.25
C ALA A 32 8.55 3.52 -3.56
N ALA A 33 9.17 4.36 -4.39
CA ALA A 33 8.62 5.65 -4.77
C ALA A 33 7.94 5.63 -6.15
N SER A 34 7.95 4.49 -6.82
CA SER A 34 7.36 4.33 -8.16
C SER A 34 6.90 2.90 -8.36
N ALA A 35 6.09 2.68 -9.39
CA ALA A 35 5.66 1.33 -9.73
C ALA A 35 6.83 0.48 -10.23
N GLU A 36 7.76 1.05 -10.99
CA GLU A 36 8.94 0.33 -11.47
C GLU A 36 9.77 -0.19 -10.30
N GLU A 37 10.04 0.66 -9.31
CA GLU A 37 10.79 0.26 -8.13
C GLU A 37 10.02 -0.80 -7.34
N ALA A 38 8.70 -0.64 -7.20
CA ALA A 38 7.86 -1.61 -6.51
C ALA A 38 7.91 -2.98 -7.18
N LEU A 39 7.85 -3.04 -8.50
CA LEU A 39 7.92 -4.31 -9.24
C LEU A 39 9.26 -5.01 -9.03
N PHE A 40 10.35 -4.24 -8.95
CA PHE A 40 11.65 -4.80 -8.63
C PHE A 40 11.69 -5.39 -7.22
N LEU A 41 11.20 -4.62 -6.23
CA LEU A 41 11.18 -5.05 -4.84
C LEU A 41 10.18 -6.17 -4.56
N ALA A 42 9.16 -6.28 -5.40
CA ALA A 42 8.11 -7.30 -5.27
C ALA A 42 8.57 -8.72 -5.63
N ARG A 43 9.84 -8.89 -6.00
CA ARG A 43 10.44 -10.21 -6.14
C ARG A 43 10.50 -10.95 -4.81
N ASP A 44 10.58 -10.20 -3.70
CA ASP A 44 10.59 -10.76 -2.36
C ASP A 44 9.15 -10.97 -1.87
N ALA A 45 9.01 -11.77 -0.82
CA ALA A 45 7.73 -12.01 -0.18
C ALA A 45 7.38 -10.90 0.82
N TYR A 46 6.11 -10.54 0.87
CA TYR A 46 5.59 -9.55 1.82
C TYR A 46 4.33 -10.08 2.49
N ASP A 47 4.08 -9.58 3.70
CA ASP A 47 2.87 -9.91 4.46
C ASP A 47 1.77 -8.89 4.26
N ILE A 48 2.13 -7.68 3.84
CA ILE A 48 1.19 -6.61 3.50
C ILE A 48 1.84 -5.64 2.52
N ILE A 49 1.04 -5.08 1.62
CA ILE A 49 1.46 -4.04 0.68
C ILE A 49 0.53 -2.84 0.85
N LEU A 50 1.11 -1.66 1.02
CA LEU A 50 0.39 -0.39 1.09
C LEU A 50 0.72 0.40 -0.18
N LEU A 51 -0.30 0.82 -0.91
CA LEU A 51 -0.14 1.24 -2.30
C LEU A 51 -0.95 2.50 -2.61
N ASP A 52 -0.29 3.53 -3.11
CA ASP A 52 -0.98 4.72 -3.62
C ASP A 52 -1.45 4.48 -5.06
N VAL A 53 -2.60 5.05 -5.40
CA VAL A 53 -3.12 5.03 -6.76
C VAL A 53 -2.31 5.98 -7.66
N GLY A 54 -1.97 7.17 -7.16
CA GLY A 54 -1.30 8.21 -7.94
C GLY A 54 0.21 8.09 -7.93
N LEU A 55 0.77 7.13 -8.64
CA LEU A 55 2.21 6.97 -8.78
C LEU A 55 2.73 7.73 -10.00
N PRO A 56 4.03 8.10 -10.03
CA PRO A 56 4.56 8.94 -11.10
C PRO A 56 4.64 8.25 -12.47
N ASP A 57 4.78 6.94 -12.52
CA ASP A 57 5.03 6.19 -13.75
C ASP A 57 3.84 5.37 -14.25
N GLN A 58 2.94 4.96 -13.38
CA GLN A 58 1.68 4.32 -13.78
C GLN A 58 0.67 4.36 -12.63
N SER A 59 -0.59 4.00 -12.90
CA SER A 59 -1.61 3.91 -11.87
C SER A 59 -1.30 2.79 -10.88
N GLY A 60 -1.47 3.07 -9.57
CA GLY A 60 -1.36 2.04 -8.55
C GLY A 60 -2.40 0.93 -8.71
N ILE A 61 -3.53 1.21 -9.35
CA ILE A 61 -4.56 0.18 -9.63
C ILE A 61 -4.00 -0.85 -10.62
N ASP A 62 -3.33 -0.38 -11.69
CA ASP A 62 -2.69 -1.27 -12.65
C ASP A 62 -1.55 -2.06 -12.00
N LEU A 63 -0.78 -1.39 -11.16
CA LEU A 63 0.28 -2.04 -10.39
C LEU A 63 -0.28 -3.15 -9.49
N CYS A 64 -1.40 -2.90 -8.83
CA CYS A 64 -2.06 -3.90 -7.99
C CYS A 64 -2.38 -5.18 -8.77
N ALA A 65 -2.95 -5.02 -9.96
CA ALA A 65 -3.27 -6.16 -10.83
C ALA A 65 -2.01 -6.96 -11.18
N GLN A 66 -0.89 -6.28 -11.42
CA GLN A 66 0.39 -6.94 -11.69
C GLN A 66 0.93 -7.66 -10.45
N LEU A 67 0.88 -7.02 -9.29
CA LEU A 67 1.35 -7.60 -8.04
C LEU A 67 0.55 -8.85 -7.66
N ARG A 68 -0.74 -8.87 -7.94
CA ARG A 68 -1.61 -10.01 -7.64
C ARG A 68 -1.23 -11.28 -8.40
N GLN A 69 -0.44 -11.19 -9.46
CA GLN A 69 0.05 -12.38 -10.16
C GLN A 69 1.01 -13.19 -9.29
N TRP A 70 1.66 -12.56 -8.31
CA TRP A 70 2.68 -13.21 -7.48
C TRP A 70 2.42 -13.11 -5.97
N HIS A 71 1.49 -12.23 -5.54
CA HIS A 71 1.25 -11.96 -4.12
C HIS A 71 -0.20 -12.19 -3.75
N ASP A 72 -0.40 -12.99 -2.70
CA ASP A 72 -1.72 -13.22 -2.11
C ASP A 72 -1.94 -12.37 -0.85
N CYS A 73 -0.92 -11.66 -0.39
CA CYS A 73 -0.99 -10.87 0.84
C CYS A 73 -2.00 -9.72 0.71
N PRO A 74 -2.46 -9.16 1.82
CA PRO A 74 -3.32 -7.98 1.79
C PRO A 74 -2.66 -6.81 1.07
N ILE A 75 -3.43 -6.12 0.22
CA ILE A 75 -3.04 -4.87 -0.43
C ILE A 75 -4.04 -3.80 -0.01
N LEU A 76 -3.55 -2.77 0.68
CA LEU A 76 -4.34 -1.63 1.11
C LEU A 76 -3.96 -0.41 0.29
N PHE A 77 -4.96 0.19 -0.37
CA PHE A 77 -4.74 1.45 -1.07
C PHE A 77 -4.79 2.62 -0.09
N ILE A 78 -3.90 3.59 -0.28
CA ILE A 78 -3.90 4.86 0.47
C ILE A 78 -3.76 5.96 -0.56
N SER A 79 -4.84 6.73 -0.81
CA SER A 79 -4.84 7.71 -1.88
C SER A 79 -5.72 8.91 -1.55
N CYS A 80 -5.42 10.06 -2.16
CA CYS A 80 -6.30 11.23 -2.07
C CYS A 80 -7.49 11.18 -3.02
N LEU A 81 -7.55 10.20 -3.92
CA LEU A 81 -8.67 10.02 -4.82
C LEU A 81 -9.81 9.35 -4.06
N ASP A 82 -10.94 10.06 -3.95
CA ASP A 82 -12.08 9.64 -3.12
C ASP A 82 -13.35 9.36 -3.92
N ASP A 83 -13.27 9.39 -5.25
CA ASP A 83 -14.43 9.13 -6.10
C ASP A 83 -14.78 7.65 -6.12
N SER A 84 -16.08 7.36 -6.22
CA SER A 84 -16.57 5.99 -6.16
C SER A 84 -15.99 5.08 -7.24
N ASN A 85 -15.81 5.60 -8.45
CA ASN A 85 -15.27 4.79 -9.56
C ASN A 85 -13.84 4.32 -9.30
N THR A 86 -13.01 5.20 -8.77
CA THR A 86 -11.63 4.85 -8.43
C THR A 86 -11.58 3.80 -7.31
N ILE A 87 -12.35 4.00 -6.25
CA ILE A 87 -12.39 3.07 -5.12
C ILE A 87 -12.89 1.70 -5.57
N ILE A 88 -13.98 1.67 -6.34
CA ILE A 88 -14.53 0.40 -6.85
C ILE A 88 -13.52 -0.31 -7.73
N SER A 89 -12.87 0.42 -8.64
CA SER A 89 -11.86 -0.17 -9.53
C SER A 89 -10.70 -0.74 -8.75
N ALA A 90 -10.21 -0.01 -7.74
CA ALA A 90 -9.10 -0.47 -6.90
C ALA A 90 -9.44 -1.79 -6.19
N LEU A 91 -10.63 -1.88 -5.62
CA LEU A 91 -11.06 -3.09 -4.91
C LEU A 91 -11.30 -4.24 -5.88
N GLN A 92 -11.85 -3.97 -7.07
CA GLN A 92 -12.08 -5.00 -8.09
C GLN A 92 -10.77 -5.54 -8.67
N GLN A 93 -9.72 -4.73 -8.72
CA GLN A 93 -8.42 -5.17 -9.25
C GLN A 93 -7.56 -5.90 -8.20
N GLY A 94 -8.08 -6.11 -7.01
CA GLY A 94 -7.43 -6.94 -6.02
C GLY A 94 -7.09 -6.28 -4.70
N GLY A 95 -7.47 -5.01 -4.50
CA GLY A 95 -7.30 -4.34 -3.21
C GLY A 95 -8.22 -4.91 -2.15
N ASP A 96 -7.71 -5.05 -0.93
CA ASP A 96 -8.49 -5.54 0.22
C ASP A 96 -9.14 -4.41 1.00
N ASP A 97 -8.58 -3.21 0.91
CA ASP A 97 -9.13 -2.03 1.59
C ASP A 97 -8.68 -0.77 0.86
N TYR A 98 -9.32 0.35 1.16
CA TYR A 98 -9.03 1.65 0.56
C TYR A 98 -9.14 2.74 1.63
N ILE A 99 -8.07 3.48 1.83
CA ILE A 99 -7.99 4.53 2.83
C ILE A 99 -7.78 5.87 2.12
N VAL A 100 -8.66 6.83 2.36
CA VAL A 100 -8.60 8.15 1.73
C VAL A 100 -7.71 9.09 2.52
N LYS A 101 -6.82 9.81 1.84
CA LYS A 101 -6.01 10.89 2.43
C LYS A 101 -6.84 12.18 2.46
N PRO A 102 -6.70 13.01 3.48
CA PRO A 102 -5.94 12.81 4.70
C PRO A 102 -6.63 11.77 5.59
N PHE A 103 -5.85 10.90 6.22
CA PHE A 103 -6.36 9.84 7.08
C PHE A 103 -6.05 10.13 8.55
N ASP A 104 -6.85 9.54 9.42
CA ASP A 104 -6.56 9.47 10.85
C ASP A 104 -5.54 8.36 11.08
N ASN A 105 -4.47 8.68 11.79
CA ASN A 105 -3.36 7.74 11.98
C ASN A 105 -3.76 6.50 12.78
N GLU A 106 -4.65 6.65 13.74
CA GLU A 106 -5.13 5.51 14.53
C GLU A 106 -6.04 4.61 13.71
N ILE A 107 -6.86 5.20 12.83
CA ILE A 107 -7.69 4.43 11.89
C ILE A 107 -6.81 3.67 10.90
N LEU A 108 -5.78 4.32 10.37
CA LEU A 108 -4.82 3.65 9.48
C LEU A 108 -4.22 2.43 10.16
N HIS A 109 -3.72 2.59 11.38
CA HIS A 109 -3.12 1.50 12.15
C HIS A 109 -4.12 0.36 12.38
N ALA A 110 -5.35 0.70 12.76
CA ALA A 110 -6.39 -0.30 12.98
C ALA A 110 -6.74 -1.08 11.71
N ARG A 111 -6.80 -0.40 10.55
CA ARG A 111 -7.09 -1.06 9.27
C ARG A 111 -5.95 -1.98 8.83
N ILE A 112 -4.72 -1.56 9.05
CA ILE A 112 -3.55 -2.40 8.77
C ILE A 112 -3.64 -3.69 9.61
N GLN A 113 -3.90 -3.56 10.91
CA GLN A 113 -4.02 -4.73 11.78
C GLN A 113 -5.20 -5.61 11.42
N ALA A 114 -6.33 -5.03 11.02
CA ALA A 114 -7.52 -5.80 10.64
C ALA A 114 -7.30 -6.64 9.39
N ASN A 115 -6.38 -6.27 8.53
CA ASN A 115 -6.11 -6.97 7.27
C ASN A 115 -4.96 -7.97 7.35
N LEU A 116 -4.34 -8.08 8.52
CA LEU A 116 -3.21 -9.01 8.71
C LEU A 116 -3.62 -10.39 9.18
#